data_52b42fe24b362c0486a91caf14192a9f
#
_entry.id   52b42fe24b362c0486a91caf14192a9f
#
_cell.length_a   1.000
_cell.length_b   1.000
_cell.length_c   1.000
_cell.angle_alpha   90.00
_cell.angle_beta   90.00
_cell.angle_gamma   90.00
#
_symmetry.space_group_name_H-M   'P 1'
#
loop_
_entity.id
_entity.type
_entity.pdbx_description
1 polymer ?
#
loop_
_entity_poly.entity_id
_entity_poly.type
_entity_poly.pdbx_seq_one_letter_code
_entity_poly.pdbx_strand_id
1 'polypeptide(L)'
;MTKFASSFAAVAVILSLTGIAAQAQEGPWLVRVRAVNLDSANKDSTGLGLSVNNRTIPEVDISYFVTPNIAAELILTYPQKHKIYSGSTEIGSLKHLPPTLSLQYHFSPTATFRPYVGAGLNYTNFSAVNFVPAVQTALEPTIKYNSVGLSLQVGADIQVSKNLYVNLDVKKVQIGTTVYSKGAEAGKFKVDPLLVGLGLGMRF
;
A
#
# COMPACT_ATOMS: atom_id res chain seq x y z
N MET A 1 -7.01 30.31 3.51
CA MET A 1 -6.02 30.04 4.57
C MET A 1 -6.61 29.01 5.51
N THR A 2 -5.83 28.05 5.99
CA THR A 2 -6.16 26.94 6.92
C THR A 2 -6.68 25.65 6.29
N LYS A 3 -5.75 24.79 5.79
CA LYS A 3 -5.94 23.33 5.64
C LYS A 3 -4.61 22.57 5.79
N PHE A 4 -3.83 22.86 6.83
CA PHE A 4 -2.55 22.15 7.10
C PHE A 4 -2.48 21.45 8.47
N ALA A 5 -3.61 21.30 9.19
CA ALA A 5 -3.59 20.84 10.59
C ALA A 5 -3.82 19.32 10.80
N SER A 6 -4.08 18.51 9.75
CA SER A 6 -4.51 17.12 9.96
C SER A 6 -3.42 16.06 9.79
N SER A 7 -2.19 16.42 9.43
CA SER A 7 -1.13 15.44 9.10
C SER A 7 -0.14 15.15 10.25
N PHE A 8 -0.23 15.83 11.38
CA PHE A 8 0.73 15.68 12.49
C PHE A 8 0.32 14.66 13.58
N ALA A 9 -0.92 14.20 13.60
CA ALA A 9 -1.39 13.30 14.66
C ALA A 9 -0.86 11.87 14.55
N ALA A 10 -0.45 11.42 13.36
CA ALA A 10 0.06 10.05 13.16
C ALA A 10 1.50 9.85 13.63
N VAL A 11 2.30 10.90 13.76
CA VAL A 11 3.70 10.84 14.18
C VAL A 11 3.85 10.75 15.70
N ALA A 12 2.88 11.26 16.46
CA ALA A 12 2.95 11.32 17.92
C ALA A 12 2.78 9.96 18.63
N VAL A 13 2.14 8.97 17.99
CA VAL A 13 1.91 7.64 18.60
C VAL A 13 3.19 6.80 18.67
N ILE A 14 4.18 7.07 17.80
CA ILE A 14 5.44 6.27 17.76
C ILE A 14 6.39 6.64 18.89
N LEU A 15 6.34 7.87 19.39
CA LEU A 15 7.25 8.36 20.44
C LEU A 15 6.94 7.84 21.85
N SER A 16 5.72 7.35 22.10
CA SER A 16 5.33 6.80 23.40
C SER A 16 5.74 5.34 23.63
N LEU A 17 6.22 4.62 22.60
CA LEU A 17 6.71 3.25 22.70
C LEU A 17 8.18 3.15 23.13
N THR A 18 8.89 4.26 23.26
CA THR A 18 10.33 4.28 23.60
C THR A 18 10.65 3.90 25.05
N GLY A 19 9.65 3.80 25.92
CA GLY A 19 9.86 3.49 27.35
C GLY A 19 10.14 2.03 27.68
N ILE A 20 9.94 1.07 26.77
CA ILE A 20 10.04 -0.38 27.04
C ILE A 20 11.33 -1.00 26.45
N ALA A 21 12.12 -0.24 25.69
CA ALA A 21 13.19 -0.79 24.86
C ALA A 21 14.57 -0.97 25.55
N ALA A 22 14.69 -0.78 26.86
CA ALA A 22 16.01 -0.70 27.51
C ALA A 22 16.79 -2.03 27.63
N GLN A 23 16.19 -3.22 27.39
CA GLN A 23 16.85 -4.52 27.55
C GLN A 23 16.49 -5.61 26.52
N ALA A 24 15.73 -5.34 25.47
CA ALA A 24 15.32 -6.38 24.53
C ALA A 24 16.49 -6.78 23.60
N GLN A 25 16.90 -8.03 23.68
CA GLN A 25 17.57 -8.75 22.63
C GLN A 25 16.68 -8.66 21.38
N GLU A 26 17.25 -8.52 20.15
CA GLU A 26 16.43 -8.44 18.92
C GLU A 26 15.44 -9.61 18.87
N GLY A 27 14.18 -9.34 19.15
CA GLY A 27 13.13 -10.35 19.13
C GLY A 27 12.64 -10.64 17.72
N PRO A 28 11.65 -11.52 17.55
CA PRO A 28 11.17 -11.94 16.23
C PRO A 28 10.23 -10.93 15.58
N TRP A 29 9.75 -9.91 16.28
CA TRP A 29 8.79 -8.95 15.76
C TRP A 29 9.46 -7.68 15.27
N LEU A 30 9.10 -7.24 14.06
CA LEU A 30 9.50 -5.96 13.50
C LEU A 30 8.24 -5.23 13.02
N VAL A 31 8.01 -4.03 13.54
CA VAL A 31 6.93 -3.16 13.11
C VAL A 31 7.54 -1.97 12.38
N ARG A 32 7.02 -1.64 11.19
CA ARG A 32 7.45 -0.47 10.41
C ARG A 32 6.26 0.44 10.15
N VAL A 33 6.54 1.75 10.13
CA VAL A 33 5.60 2.78 9.68
C VAL A 33 6.27 3.54 8.55
N ARG A 34 5.60 3.62 7.41
CA ARG A 34 6.12 4.19 6.17
C ARG A 34 5.22 5.29 5.60
N ALA A 35 5.80 6.29 4.99
CA ALA A 35 5.14 7.11 3.98
C ALA A 35 5.42 6.47 2.62
N VAL A 36 4.38 6.10 1.91
CA VAL A 36 4.46 5.36 0.64
C VAL A 36 3.87 6.20 -0.47
N ASN A 37 4.65 6.47 -1.50
CA ASN A 37 4.15 7.03 -2.76
C ASN A 37 3.58 5.90 -3.63
N LEU A 38 2.31 6.03 -3.99
CA LEU A 38 1.58 5.12 -4.84
C LEU A 38 1.51 5.73 -6.25
N ASP A 39 2.21 5.12 -7.19
CA ASP A 39 2.18 5.46 -8.61
C ASP A 39 1.40 4.41 -9.39
N SER A 40 0.22 4.80 -9.91
CA SER A 40 -0.71 3.91 -10.59
C SER A 40 -0.30 3.70 -12.05
N ALA A 41 -0.21 2.44 -12.50
CA ALA A 41 0.11 2.13 -13.90
C ALA A 41 -1.04 2.47 -14.87
N ASN A 42 -2.28 2.58 -14.35
CA ASN A 42 -3.47 3.03 -15.10
C ASN A 42 -3.65 2.30 -16.45
N LYS A 43 -3.64 0.96 -16.44
CA LYS A 43 -3.86 0.16 -17.66
C LYS A 43 -5.35 -0.05 -17.87
N ASP A 44 -5.88 0.57 -18.91
CA ASP A 44 -7.30 0.51 -19.28
C ASP A 44 -7.52 -0.28 -20.59
N SER A 45 -8.48 -1.21 -20.57
CA SER A 45 -8.93 -1.94 -21.77
C SER A 45 -10.39 -1.66 -22.14
N THR A 46 -11.03 -0.69 -21.47
CA THR A 46 -12.41 -0.30 -21.78
C THR A 46 -12.52 0.63 -22.99
N GLY A 47 -11.40 1.24 -23.39
CA GLY A 47 -11.37 2.27 -24.43
C GLY A 47 -11.83 3.65 -23.94
N LEU A 48 -12.15 3.80 -22.65
CA LEU A 48 -12.62 5.06 -22.06
C LEU A 48 -11.48 5.96 -21.55
N GLY A 49 -10.22 5.52 -21.65
CA GLY A 49 -9.07 6.24 -21.11
C GLY A 49 -9.13 6.40 -19.58
N LEU A 50 -9.52 5.34 -18.88
CA LEU A 50 -9.68 5.37 -17.44
C LEU A 50 -8.34 5.49 -16.72
N SER A 51 -8.30 6.32 -15.69
CA SER A 51 -7.15 6.46 -14.79
C SER A 51 -7.56 6.81 -13.38
N VAL A 52 -6.66 6.59 -12.41
CA VAL A 52 -6.79 7.07 -11.03
C VAL A 52 -5.55 7.89 -10.66
N ASN A 53 -5.71 8.83 -9.76
CA ASN A 53 -4.62 9.70 -9.33
C ASN A 53 -3.62 8.97 -8.43
N ASN A 54 -2.35 9.38 -8.52
CA ASN A 54 -1.30 8.98 -7.60
C ASN A 54 -1.52 9.57 -6.21
N ARG A 55 -0.99 8.93 -5.16
CA ARG A 55 -1.13 9.38 -3.78
C ARG A 55 0.06 8.99 -2.92
N THR A 56 0.34 9.83 -1.93
CA THR A 56 1.19 9.43 -0.79
C THR A 56 0.29 9.02 0.37
N ILE A 57 0.57 7.85 0.94
CA ILE A 57 -0.25 7.19 1.96
C ILE A 57 0.62 6.71 3.12
N PRO A 58 0.11 6.69 4.35
CA PRO A 58 0.74 5.97 5.44
C PRO A 58 0.48 4.46 5.29
N GLU A 59 1.49 3.68 5.62
CA GLU A 59 1.48 2.23 5.65
C GLU A 59 2.09 1.75 6.96
N VAL A 60 1.52 0.72 7.54
CA VAL A 60 2.07 0.00 8.69
C VAL A 60 2.27 -1.44 8.28
N ASP A 61 3.44 -2.00 8.53
CA ASP A 61 3.66 -3.43 8.42
C ASP A 61 4.13 -4.04 9.73
N ILE A 62 3.76 -5.30 9.89
CA ILE A 62 4.15 -6.15 11.01
C ILE A 62 4.80 -7.39 10.42
N SER A 63 6.07 -7.58 10.72
CA SER A 63 6.87 -8.72 10.26
C SER A 63 7.21 -9.62 11.45
N TYR A 64 7.03 -10.92 11.27
CA TYR A 64 7.45 -11.94 12.21
C TYR A 64 8.55 -12.80 11.61
N PHE A 65 9.73 -12.77 12.23
CA PHE A 65 10.90 -13.56 11.80
C PHE A 65 10.77 -15.01 12.29
N VAL A 66 10.51 -15.93 11.37
CA VAL A 66 10.49 -17.38 11.62
C VAL A 66 11.91 -17.92 11.76
N THR A 67 12.85 -17.32 11.02
CA THR A 67 14.29 -17.53 11.13
C THR A 67 14.99 -16.16 11.06
N PRO A 68 16.28 -16.05 11.34
CA PRO A 68 17.00 -14.77 11.17
C PRO A 68 16.87 -14.17 9.76
N ASN A 69 16.67 -15.01 8.74
CA ASN A 69 16.61 -14.60 7.34
C ASN A 69 15.19 -14.58 6.75
N ILE A 70 14.22 -15.25 7.37
CA ILE A 70 12.87 -15.42 6.79
C ILE A 70 11.84 -14.77 7.70
N ALA A 71 11.06 -13.85 7.16
CA ALA A 71 9.95 -13.20 7.86
C ALA A 71 8.64 -13.29 7.08
N ALA A 72 7.53 -13.49 7.81
CA ALA A 72 6.19 -13.25 7.31
C ALA A 72 5.81 -11.79 7.62
N GLU A 73 5.33 -11.05 6.62
CA GLU A 73 4.97 -9.64 6.74
C GLU A 73 3.49 -9.45 6.40
N LEU A 74 2.76 -8.77 7.28
CA LEU A 74 1.41 -8.27 7.05
C LEU A 74 1.46 -6.77 6.86
N ILE A 75 1.03 -6.30 5.69
CA ILE A 75 0.99 -4.89 5.33
C ILE A 75 -0.43 -4.38 5.44
N LEU A 76 -0.60 -3.29 6.18
CA LEU A 76 -1.87 -2.65 6.46
C LEU A 76 -1.83 -1.17 6.12
N THR A 77 -2.96 -0.64 5.68
CA THR A 77 -3.20 0.79 5.44
C THR A 77 -4.67 1.10 5.71
N TYR A 78 -5.08 2.36 5.59
CA TYR A 78 -6.50 2.72 5.64
C TYR A 78 -7.10 2.76 4.22
N PRO A 79 -8.45 2.74 4.07
CA PRO A 79 -9.08 2.84 2.75
C PRO A 79 -8.69 4.12 2.00
N GLN A 80 -7.96 3.97 0.89
CA GLN A 80 -7.44 5.08 0.08
C GLN A 80 -8.50 5.59 -0.88
N LYS A 81 -8.83 6.89 -0.81
CA LYS A 81 -9.76 7.51 -1.76
C LYS A 81 -9.00 7.98 -2.99
N HIS A 82 -9.40 7.50 -4.17
CA HIS A 82 -8.90 7.92 -5.47
C HIS A 82 -9.99 8.61 -6.28
N LYS A 83 -9.58 9.59 -7.09
CA LYS A 83 -10.39 10.16 -8.14
C LYS A 83 -10.28 9.29 -9.38
N ILE A 84 -11.38 9.11 -10.10
CA ILE A 84 -11.45 8.37 -11.35
C ILE A 84 -11.57 9.40 -12.48
N TYR A 85 -10.76 9.23 -13.50
CA TYR A 85 -10.75 10.08 -14.69
C TYR A 85 -11.07 9.26 -15.95
N SER A 86 -11.65 9.94 -16.95
CA SER A 86 -11.72 9.50 -18.33
C SER A 86 -11.01 10.58 -19.16
N GLY A 87 -9.83 10.24 -19.71
CA GLY A 87 -8.91 11.24 -20.22
C GLY A 87 -8.52 12.25 -19.12
N SER A 88 -8.80 13.54 -19.32
CA SER A 88 -8.55 14.61 -18.34
C SER A 88 -9.74 14.95 -17.45
N THR A 89 -10.93 14.35 -17.71
CA THR A 89 -12.16 14.68 -16.99
C THR A 89 -12.34 13.78 -15.77
N GLU A 90 -12.55 14.39 -14.58
CA GLU A 90 -12.93 13.65 -13.38
C GLU A 90 -14.36 13.13 -13.50
N ILE A 91 -14.54 11.81 -13.49
CA ILE A 91 -15.83 11.15 -13.68
C ILE A 91 -16.35 10.49 -12.41
N GLY A 92 -15.56 10.44 -11.34
CA GLY A 92 -15.97 9.82 -10.09
C GLY A 92 -14.87 9.64 -9.07
N SER A 93 -15.16 8.83 -8.07
CA SER A 93 -14.19 8.44 -7.05
C SER A 93 -14.48 7.05 -6.51
N LEU A 94 -13.45 6.39 -5.98
CA LEU A 94 -13.57 5.13 -5.25
C LEU A 94 -12.63 5.11 -4.04
N LYS A 95 -12.86 4.17 -3.13
CA LYS A 95 -11.87 3.81 -2.11
C LYS A 95 -11.38 2.39 -2.36
N HIS A 96 -10.09 2.14 -2.10
CA HIS A 96 -9.55 0.79 -2.06
C HIS A 96 -8.76 0.54 -0.76
N LEU A 97 -8.80 -0.68 -0.28
CA LEU A 97 -8.06 -1.16 0.88
C LEU A 97 -7.31 -2.43 0.46
N PRO A 98 -5.97 -2.39 0.30
CA PRO A 98 -5.16 -3.48 -0.24
C PRO A 98 -4.28 -4.16 0.84
N PRO A 99 -4.80 -4.87 1.88
CA PRO A 99 -3.96 -5.68 2.74
C PRO A 99 -3.14 -6.67 1.91
N THR A 100 -1.89 -6.86 2.32
CA THR A 100 -0.95 -7.74 1.63
C THR A 100 -0.23 -8.62 2.65
N LEU A 101 -0.17 -9.92 2.38
CA LEU A 101 0.60 -10.89 3.15
C LEU A 101 1.79 -11.32 2.30
N SER A 102 3.01 -11.11 2.80
CA SER A 102 4.25 -11.40 2.09
C SER A 102 5.16 -12.33 2.88
N LEU A 103 6.01 -13.06 2.19
CA LEU A 103 7.17 -13.73 2.73
C LEU A 103 8.41 -12.95 2.26
N GLN A 104 9.28 -12.59 3.22
CA GLN A 104 10.52 -11.87 2.96
C GLN A 104 11.73 -12.75 3.23
N TYR A 105 12.79 -12.56 2.44
CA TYR A 105 14.12 -13.09 2.69
C TYR A 105 15.12 -11.96 2.91
N HIS A 106 15.71 -11.91 4.10
CA HIS A 106 16.73 -10.92 4.51
C HIS A 106 18.13 -11.50 4.32
N PHE A 107 18.96 -10.86 3.50
CA PHE A 107 20.29 -11.39 3.11
C PHE A 107 21.34 -11.26 4.22
N SER A 108 21.26 -10.22 5.05
CA SER A 108 22.29 -9.91 6.07
C SER A 108 21.61 -9.53 7.39
N PRO A 109 21.01 -10.49 8.12
CA PRO A 109 20.12 -10.19 9.26
C PRO A 109 20.85 -9.58 10.46
N THR A 110 22.17 -9.71 10.55
CA THR A 110 22.99 -9.18 11.66
C THR A 110 23.79 -7.93 11.30
N ALA A 111 23.79 -7.53 10.02
CA ALA A 111 24.51 -6.34 9.57
C ALA A 111 23.72 -5.05 9.86
N THR A 112 24.39 -3.91 9.81
CA THR A 112 23.76 -2.59 9.87
C THR A 112 22.86 -2.34 8.66
N PHE A 113 23.27 -2.79 7.47
CA PHE A 113 22.50 -2.74 6.23
C PHE A 113 21.90 -4.13 5.95
N ARG A 114 20.59 -4.23 5.96
CA ARG A 114 19.83 -5.49 5.87
C ARG A 114 18.92 -5.47 4.65
N PRO A 115 19.43 -5.77 3.45
CA PRO A 115 18.60 -5.84 2.26
C PRO A 115 17.69 -7.07 2.30
N TYR A 116 16.52 -6.93 1.69
CA TYR A 116 15.56 -8.03 1.57
C TYR A 116 14.84 -8.01 0.23
N VAL A 117 14.30 -9.16 -0.12
CA VAL A 117 13.33 -9.35 -1.20
C VAL A 117 12.10 -10.04 -0.63
N GLY A 118 10.94 -9.81 -1.23
CA GLY A 118 9.71 -10.45 -0.79
C GLY A 118 8.73 -10.70 -1.93
N ALA A 119 7.89 -11.69 -1.70
CA ALA A 119 6.76 -12.00 -2.57
C ALA A 119 5.53 -12.29 -1.72
N GLY A 120 4.35 -11.89 -2.20
CA GLY A 120 3.14 -12.03 -1.42
C GLY A 120 1.85 -12.04 -2.24
N LEU A 121 0.75 -12.18 -1.50
CA LEU A 121 -0.61 -12.09 -2.00
C LEU A 121 -1.26 -10.82 -1.50
N ASN A 122 -1.82 -10.06 -2.41
CA ASN A 122 -2.63 -8.89 -2.13
C ASN A 122 -4.10 -9.24 -2.30
N TYR A 123 -4.92 -8.83 -1.32
CA TYR A 123 -6.37 -8.81 -1.44
C TYR A 123 -6.84 -7.35 -1.39
N THR A 124 -7.44 -6.86 -2.46
CA THR A 124 -7.96 -5.49 -2.50
C THR A 124 -9.47 -5.49 -2.48
N ASN A 125 -10.05 -4.71 -1.56
CA ASN A 125 -11.47 -4.39 -1.54
C ASN A 125 -11.69 -2.96 -2.05
N PHE A 126 -12.56 -2.80 -3.06
CA PHE A 126 -13.03 -1.53 -3.57
C PHE A 126 -14.35 -1.15 -2.89
N SER A 127 -14.49 0.10 -2.47
CA SER A 127 -15.67 0.60 -1.77
C SER A 127 -15.94 2.06 -2.11
N ALA A 128 -17.10 2.58 -1.69
CA ALA A 128 -17.51 3.96 -1.90
C ALA A 128 -17.26 4.43 -3.37
N VAL A 129 -17.64 3.57 -4.32
CA VAL A 129 -17.57 3.85 -5.75
C VAL A 129 -18.71 4.80 -6.10
N ASN A 130 -18.36 6.00 -6.56
CA ASN A 130 -19.32 7.04 -6.91
C ASN A 130 -18.94 7.65 -8.26
N PHE A 131 -19.90 7.77 -9.14
CA PHE A 131 -19.73 8.43 -10.44
C PHE A 131 -20.54 9.73 -10.47
N VAL A 132 -20.12 10.68 -11.30
CA VAL A 132 -20.89 11.92 -11.52
C VAL A 132 -22.25 11.58 -12.17
N PRO A 133 -23.33 12.34 -11.89
CA PRO A 133 -24.68 12.01 -12.34
C PRO A 133 -24.79 11.74 -13.84
N ALA A 134 -24.12 12.52 -14.67
CA ALA A 134 -24.15 12.35 -16.12
C ALA A 134 -23.61 10.97 -16.56
N VAL A 135 -22.51 10.52 -15.95
CA VAL A 135 -21.91 9.19 -16.24
C VAL A 135 -22.80 8.08 -15.67
N GLN A 136 -23.35 8.29 -14.47
CA GLN A 136 -24.24 7.31 -13.83
C GLN A 136 -25.49 7.09 -14.69
N THR A 137 -26.11 8.14 -15.21
CA THR A 137 -27.30 8.05 -16.05
C THR A 137 -27.01 7.45 -17.43
N ALA A 138 -25.89 7.83 -18.05
CA ALA A 138 -25.57 7.40 -19.40
C ALA A 138 -25.07 5.95 -19.48
N LEU A 139 -24.24 5.51 -18.53
CA LEU A 139 -23.49 4.25 -18.61
C LEU A 139 -23.87 3.24 -17.51
N GLU A 140 -24.55 3.66 -16.45
CA GLU A 140 -24.87 2.82 -15.30
C GLU A 140 -23.64 1.98 -14.86
N PRO A 141 -22.47 2.63 -14.62
CA PRO A 141 -21.24 1.92 -14.45
C PRO A 141 -21.20 1.20 -13.09
N THR A 142 -20.69 -0.02 -13.11
CA THR A 142 -20.37 -0.80 -11.91
C THR A 142 -19.00 -1.44 -12.07
N ILE A 143 -18.40 -1.89 -10.95
CA ILE A 143 -17.10 -2.56 -10.95
C ILE A 143 -17.14 -3.84 -10.15
N LYS A 144 -16.21 -4.75 -10.40
CA LYS A 144 -15.95 -5.86 -9.49
C LYS A 144 -15.26 -5.33 -8.22
N TYR A 145 -15.86 -5.54 -7.04
CA TYR A 145 -15.43 -4.93 -5.78
C TYR A 145 -14.22 -5.58 -5.12
N ASN A 146 -13.75 -6.72 -5.61
CA ASN A 146 -12.62 -7.43 -5.04
C ASN A 146 -11.57 -7.78 -6.10
N SER A 147 -10.31 -7.69 -5.72
CA SER A 147 -9.16 -8.09 -6.52
C SER A 147 -8.23 -8.95 -5.67
N VAL A 148 -7.72 -10.02 -6.26
CA VAL A 148 -6.61 -10.81 -5.71
C VAL A 148 -5.46 -10.72 -6.69
N GLY A 149 -4.26 -10.44 -6.20
CA GLY A 149 -3.08 -10.28 -7.04
C GLY A 149 -1.80 -10.64 -6.32
N LEU A 150 -0.71 -10.67 -7.08
CA LEU A 150 0.64 -10.89 -6.55
C LEU A 150 1.28 -9.57 -6.14
N SER A 151 2.15 -9.63 -5.14
CA SER A 151 3.03 -8.54 -4.73
C SER A 151 4.47 -9.02 -4.79
N LEU A 152 5.36 -8.19 -5.33
CA LEU A 152 6.81 -8.37 -5.30
C LEU A 152 7.43 -7.13 -4.69
N GLN A 153 8.43 -7.31 -3.82
CA GLN A 153 9.09 -6.20 -3.14
C GLN A 153 10.59 -6.41 -3.03
N VAL A 154 11.30 -5.29 -2.96
CA VAL A 154 12.72 -5.21 -2.63
C VAL A 154 12.91 -4.02 -1.70
N GLY A 155 13.69 -4.19 -0.64
CA GLY A 155 13.93 -3.12 0.31
C GLY A 155 15.16 -3.35 1.15
N ALA A 156 15.39 -2.43 2.07
CA ALA A 156 16.46 -2.54 3.05
C ALA A 156 16.07 -1.87 4.37
N ASP A 157 16.46 -2.50 5.46
CA ASP A 157 16.46 -1.93 6.80
C ASP A 157 17.88 -1.49 7.14
N ILE A 158 18.07 -0.23 7.51
CA ILE A 158 19.33 0.36 7.92
C ILE A 158 19.25 0.60 9.42
N GLN A 159 20.04 -0.13 10.19
CA GLN A 159 20.05 -0.02 11.65
C GLN A 159 20.68 1.31 12.08
N VAL A 160 19.91 2.13 12.79
CA VAL A 160 20.35 3.44 13.32
C VAL A 160 20.55 3.41 14.83
N SER A 161 19.95 2.44 15.51
CA SER A 161 20.11 2.19 16.95
C SER A 161 19.86 0.69 17.23
N LYS A 162 20.04 0.25 18.47
CA LYS A 162 19.93 -1.18 18.85
C LYS A 162 18.69 -1.88 18.25
N ASN A 163 17.52 -1.23 18.28
CA ASN A 163 16.25 -1.82 17.83
C ASN A 163 15.54 -0.93 16.79
N LEU A 164 16.15 0.18 16.34
CA LEU A 164 15.54 1.17 15.45
C LEU A 164 16.20 1.10 14.08
N TYR A 165 15.37 1.12 13.04
CA TYR A 165 15.76 1.03 11.64
C TYR A 165 15.15 2.16 10.82
N VAL A 166 15.89 2.65 9.83
CA VAL A 166 15.34 3.37 8.69
C VAL A 166 15.07 2.34 7.60
N ASN A 167 13.88 2.36 7.03
CA ASN A 167 13.46 1.42 5.99
C ASN A 167 13.23 2.14 4.67
N LEU A 168 13.72 1.52 3.59
CA LEU A 168 13.41 1.83 2.20
C LEU A 168 12.78 0.61 1.56
N ASP A 169 11.67 0.78 0.85
CA ASP A 169 10.93 -0.31 0.20
C ASP A 169 10.41 0.12 -1.18
N VAL A 170 10.55 -0.75 -2.15
CA VAL A 170 9.93 -0.63 -3.48
C VAL A 170 9.10 -1.88 -3.72
N LYS A 171 7.81 -1.68 -4.01
CA LYS A 171 6.84 -2.77 -4.13
C LYS A 171 6.03 -2.62 -5.41
N LYS A 172 5.87 -3.71 -6.15
CA LYS A 172 4.94 -3.82 -7.27
C LYS A 172 3.79 -4.73 -6.88
N VAL A 173 2.56 -4.21 -6.99
CA VAL A 173 1.35 -4.96 -6.59
C VAL A 173 0.42 -5.05 -7.78
N GLN A 174 -0.15 -6.24 -8.00
CA GLN A 174 -1.20 -6.45 -9.01
C GLN A 174 -2.56 -6.13 -8.39
N ILE A 175 -3.21 -5.07 -8.86
CA ILE A 175 -4.54 -4.65 -8.42
C ILE A 175 -5.35 -4.28 -9.65
N GLY A 176 -6.50 -4.94 -9.86
CA GLY A 176 -7.35 -4.64 -11.01
C GLY A 176 -8.82 -4.92 -10.72
N THR A 177 -9.68 -4.41 -11.60
CA THR A 177 -11.11 -4.64 -11.53
C THR A 177 -11.69 -4.82 -12.93
N THR A 178 -12.83 -5.50 -13.02
CA THR A 178 -13.66 -5.53 -14.22
C THR A 178 -14.66 -4.38 -14.14
N VAL A 179 -14.80 -3.64 -15.22
CA VAL A 179 -15.73 -2.53 -15.37
C VAL A 179 -16.92 -3.01 -16.19
N TYR A 180 -18.12 -2.69 -15.71
CA TYR A 180 -19.37 -3.00 -16.40
C TYR A 180 -20.10 -1.72 -16.75
N SER A 181 -20.84 -1.75 -17.86
CA SER A 181 -21.78 -0.70 -18.27
C SER A 181 -23.12 -1.34 -18.61
N LYS A 182 -24.20 -0.86 -17.97
CA LYS A 182 -25.56 -1.41 -18.14
C LYS A 182 -25.62 -2.94 -17.99
N GLY A 183 -24.85 -3.46 -17.02
CA GLY A 183 -24.76 -4.89 -16.71
C GLY A 183 -23.86 -5.71 -17.63
N ALA A 184 -23.35 -5.17 -18.75
CA ALA A 184 -22.43 -5.84 -19.64
C ALA A 184 -20.96 -5.51 -19.30
N GLU A 185 -20.03 -6.47 -19.45
CA GLU A 185 -18.60 -6.21 -19.26
C GLU A 185 -18.11 -5.24 -20.33
N ALA A 186 -17.59 -4.08 -19.89
CA ALA A 186 -17.00 -3.07 -20.75
C ALA A 186 -15.48 -3.25 -20.92
N GLY A 187 -14.84 -3.94 -19.99
CA GLY A 187 -13.41 -4.20 -20.01
C GLY A 187 -12.79 -4.27 -18.62
N LYS A 188 -11.46 -4.23 -18.56
CA LYS A 188 -10.69 -4.32 -17.32
C LYS A 188 -9.88 -3.04 -17.10
N PHE A 189 -9.83 -2.61 -15.86
CA PHE A 189 -8.97 -1.53 -15.40
C PHE A 189 -7.97 -2.07 -14.35
N LYS A 190 -6.67 -1.84 -14.57
CA LYS A 190 -5.60 -2.27 -13.68
C LYS A 190 -4.89 -1.06 -13.11
N VAL A 191 -4.96 -0.90 -11.80
CA VAL A 191 -4.21 0.09 -11.04
C VAL A 191 -2.73 -0.29 -11.03
N ASP A 192 -2.43 -1.56 -10.76
CA ASP A 192 -1.08 -2.18 -10.74
C ASP A 192 0.01 -1.21 -10.25
N PRO A 193 -0.09 -0.67 -9.02
CA PRO A 193 0.77 0.42 -8.59
C PRO A 193 2.22 -0.02 -8.39
N LEU A 194 3.15 0.93 -8.64
CA LEU A 194 4.48 0.92 -8.05
C LEU A 194 4.43 1.74 -6.77
N LEU A 195 4.86 1.15 -5.68
CA LEU A 195 4.88 1.73 -4.34
C LEU A 195 6.32 1.99 -3.94
N VAL A 196 6.67 3.22 -3.57
CA VAL A 196 7.99 3.58 -3.05
C VAL A 196 7.81 4.13 -1.66
N GLY A 197 8.37 3.46 -0.68
CA GLY A 197 8.19 3.72 0.75
C GLY A 197 9.48 4.11 1.45
N LEU A 198 9.35 5.08 2.36
CA LEU A 198 10.38 5.46 3.32
C LEU A 198 9.75 5.46 4.71
N GLY A 199 10.42 4.90 5.69
CA GLY A 199 9.86 4.82 7.04
C GLY A 199 10.86 4.46 8.13
N LEU A 200 10.30 4.22 9.30
CA LEU A 200 11.02 3.78 10.49
C LEU A 200 10.47 2.42 10.91
N GLY A 201 11.36 1.56 11.36
CA GLY A 201 11.06 0.24 11.92
C GLY A 201 11.59 0.08 13.32
N MET A 202 10.87 -0.67 14.14
CA MET A 202 11.29 -1.04 15.47
C MET A 202 11.16 -2.55 15.68
N ARG A 203 12.22 -3.18 16.18
CA ARG A 203 12.29 -4.61 16.43
C ARG A 203 12.25 -4.92 17.93
N PHE A 204 11.46 -5.91 18.36
CA PHE A 204 11.29 -6.37 19.74
C PHE A 204 10.93 -7.86 19.81
#